data_33163ac03a405bc4551d7e49cc444255
#
_entry.id   33163ac03a405bc4551d7e49cc444255
#
_cell.length_a   1.000
_cell.length_b   1.000
_cell.length_c   1.000
_cell.angle_alpha   90.00
_cell.angle_beta   90.00
_cell.angle_gamma   90.00
#
_symmetry.space_group_name_H-M   'P 1'
#
loop_
_entity.id
_entity.type
_entity.pdbx_description
1 polymer ?
#
loop_
_entity_poly.entity_id
_entity_poly.type
_entity_poly.pdbx_seq_one_letter_code
_entity_poly.pdbx_strand_id
1 'polypeptide(L)'
;KLETISSKKVNEEYYVSGRASQNNNLEITYASITIDDIKGILSKQNIGWNEISKNRIVGHDYDTKVYIELFKEVGSNRVILILQRRN
;
A
#
# COMPACT_ATOMS: atom_id res chain seq x y z
N LYS A 1 -10.19 -1.94 9.05
CA LYS A 1 -8.84 -1.57 9.48
C LYS A 1 -7.85 -2.64 9.06
N LEU A 2 -6.59 -2.29 9.03
CA LEU A 2 -5.56 -3.24 8.57
C LEU A 2 -5.48 -4.48 9.45
N GLU A 3 -5.79 -4.36 10.73
CA GLU A 3 -5.81 -5.52 11.63
C GLU A 3 -6.79 -6.59 11.19
N THR A 4 -7.88 -6.22 10.53
CA THR A 4 -8.88 -7.21 10.10
C THR A 4 -8.39 -8.09 8.98
N ILE A 5 -7.29 -7.70 8.31
CA ILE A 5 -6.71 -8.49 7.22
C ILE A 5 -5.32 -9.00 7.56
N SER A 6 -4.89 -8.85 8.81
CA SER A 6 -3.54 -9.28 9.20
C SER A 6 -3.33 -10.78 9.01
N SER A 7 -4.40 -11.58 9.09
CA SER A 7 -4.31 -13.02 8.83
C SER A 7 -3.97 -13.34 7.38
N LYS A 8 -4.13 -12.40 6.47
CA LYS A 8 -3.81 -12.58 5.06
C LYS A 8 -2.43 -12.05 4.70
N LYS A 9 -1.74 -11.46 5.66
CA LYS A 9 -0.39 -10.95 5.46
C LYS A 9 0.60 -12.10 5.35
N VAL A 10 1.39 -12.13 4.28
CA VAL A 10 2.38 -13.17 4.04
C VAL A 10 3.80 -12.66 4.12
N ASN A 11 4.01 -11.35 4.06
CA ASN A 11 5.34 -10.77 4.18
C ASN A 11 5.26 -9.31 4.58
N GLU A 12 6.28 -8.83 5.26
CA GLU A 12 6.40 -7.43 5.63
C GLU A 12 7.87 -7.05 5.61
N GLU A 13 8.19 -5.95 4.95
CA GLU A 13 9.57 -5.50 4.81
C GLU A 13 9.66 -4.00 5.02
N TYR A 14 10.66 -3.58 5.79
CA TYR A 14 10.97 -2.18 6.02
C TYR A 14 12.26 -1.84 5.30
N TYR A 15 12.26 -0.77 4.51
CA TYR A 15 13.48 -0.37 3.82
C TYR A 15 13.48 1.13 3.57
N VAL A 16 14.67 1.68 3.33
CA VAL A 16 14.82 3.08 2.97
C VAL A 16 15.19 3.18 1.50
N SER A 17 14.76 4.25 0.86
CA SER A 17 14.99 4.45 -0.57
C SER A 17 15.20 5.92 -0.86
N GLY A 18 15.57 6.20 -2.11
CA GLY A 18 15.77 7.55 -2.56
C GLY A 18 17.19 8.03 -2.29
N ARG A 19 17.46 9.22 -2.79
CA ARG A 19 18.78 9.83 -2.64
C ARG A 19 19.03 10.14 -1.15
N ALA A 20 20.18 9.71 -0.63
CA ALA A 20 20.55 9.84 0.77
C ALA A 20 19.58 9.16 1.74
N SER A 21 18.90 8.11 1.29
CA SER A 21 17.98 7.31 2.11
C SER A 21 16.91 8.16 2.78
N GLN A 22 16.33 9.10 2.04
CA GLN A 22 15.37 10.06 2.59
C GLN A 22 13.96 9.52 2.71
N ASN A 23 13.64 8.40 2.06
CA ASN A 23 12.30 7.84 2.08
C ASN A 23 12.27 6.58 2.92
N ASN A 24 11.30 6.52 3.82
CA ASN A 24 11.06 5.33 4.64
C ASN A 24 9.88 4.57 4.04
N ASN A 25 10.06 3.28 3.79
CA ASN A 25 9.06 2.46 3.14
C ASN A 25 8.70 1.27 4.02
N LEU A 26 7.40 0.97 4.05
CA LEU A 26 6.89 -0.27 4.61
C LEU A 26 6.14 -0.98 3.51
N GLU A 27 6.62 -2.16 3.14
CA GLU A 27 6.00 -2.97 2.09
C GLU A 27 5.36 -4.18 2.73
N ILE A 28 4.06 -4.36 2.50
CA ILE A 28 3.32 -5.48 3.07
C ILE A 28 2.67 -6.25 1.92
N THR A 29 2.88 -7.56 1.91
CA THR A 29 2.29 -8.44 0.91
C THR A 29 1.15 -9.22 1.54
N TYR A 30 -0.02 -9.16 0.92
CA TYR A 30 -1.21 -9.88 1.34
C TYR A 30 -1.58 -10.92 0.28
N ALA A 31 -2.12 -12.05 0.73
CA ALA A 31 -2.63 -13.09 -0.17
C ALA A 31 -4.15 -13.20 -0.03
N SER A 32 -4.81 -13.61 -1.12
CA SER A 32 -6.26 -13.87 -1.13
C SER A 32 -7.10 -12.65 -0.74
N ILE A 33 -6.68 -11.48 -1.20
CA ILE A 33 -7.39 -10.23 -0.98
C ILE A 33 -7.27 -9.38 -2.25
N THR A 34 -8.20 -8.46 -2.45
CA THR A 34 -8.18 -7.60 -3.64
C THR A 34 -7.69 -6.21 -3.28
N ILE A 35 -7.30 -5.46 -4.33
CA ILE A 35 -6.95 -4.05 -4.16
C ILE A 35 -8.14 -3.28 -3.59
N ASP A 36 -9.35 -3.58 -4.07
CA ASP A 36 -10.55 -2.89 -3.60
C ASP A 36 -10.82 -3.13 -2.12
N ASP A 37 -10.51 -4.34 -1.63
CA ASP A 37 -10.66 -4.64 -0.21
C ASP A 37 -9.76 -3.75 0.65
N ILE A 38 -8.50 -3.61 0.26
CA ILE A 38 -7.55 -2.78 1.00
C ILE A 38 -7.90 -1.31 0.86
N LYS A 39 -8.27 -0.87 -0.34
CA LYS A 39 -8.69 0.50 -0.58
C LYS A 39 -9.91 0.85 0.28
N GLY A 40 -10.86 -0.08 0.40
CA GLY A 40 -12.03 0.12 1.23
C GLY A 40 -11.69 0.31 2.71
N ILE A 41 -10.73 -0.46 3.21
CA ILE A 41 -10.28 -0.33 4.59
C ILE A 41 -9.64 1.04 4.83
N LEU A 42 -8.84 1.51 3.86
CA LEU A 42 -8.15 2.79 3.96
C LEU A 42 -9.03 3.98 3.64
N SER A 43 -10.22 3.76 3.08
CA SER A 43 -11.08 4.85 2.60
C SER A 43 -11.63 5.74 3.70
N LYS A 44 -11.51 5.33 4.95
CA LYS A 44 -11.92 6.15 6.10
C LYS A 44 -10.95 7.28 6.38
N GLN A 45 -9.81 7.28 5.73
CA GLN A 45 -8.81 8.32 5.88
C GLN A 45 -8.93 9.32 4.74
N ASN A 46 -8.30 10.48 4.91
CA ASN A 46 -8.35 11.54 3.90
C ASN A 46 -7.32 11.26 2.80
N ILE A 47 -7.63 10.31 1.94
CA ILE A 47 -6.72 9.85 0.91
C ILE A 47 -7.24 10.21 -0.48
N GLY A 48 -6.40 10.85 -1.26
CA GLY A 48 -6.67 11.08 -2.67
C GLY A 48 -6.12 9.92 -3.49
N TRP A 49 -6.99 9.20 -4.18
CA TRP A 49 -6.63 8.05 -4.98
C TRP A 49 -6.48 8.40 -6.45
N ASN A 50 -5.53 7.77 -7.11
CA ASN A 50 -5.33 7.90 -8.54
C ASN A 50 -5.05 6.51 -9.14
N GLU A 51 -5.93 6.06 -10.03
CA GLU A 51 -5.80 4.76 -10.66
C GLU A 51 -4.81 4.85 -11.81
N ILE A 52 -3.72 4.09 -11.71
CA ILE A 52 -2.68 4.07 -12.73
C ILE A 52 -3.02 3.05 -13.81
N SER A 53 -3.50 1.88 -13.39
CA SER A 53 -3.90 0.81 -14.30
C SER A 53 -4.89 -0.09 -13.57
N LYS A 54 -5.36 -1.11 -14.28
CA LYS A 54 -6.29 -2.08 -13.72
C LYS A 54 -5.77 -2.75 -12.45
N ASN A 55 -4.45 -2.94 -12.36
CA ASN A 55 -3.83 -3.67 -11.26
C ASN A 55 -2.96 -2.78 -10.36
N ARG A 56 -3.06 -1.46 -10.49
CA ARG A 56 -2.21 -0.56 -9.72
C ARG A 56 -2.95 0.75 -9.43
N ILE A 57 -2.94 1.14 -8.17
CA ILE A 57 -3.52 2.41 -7.73
C ILE A 57 -2.55 3.06 -6.75
N VAL A 58 -2.46 4.38 -6.81
CA VAL A 58 -1.65 5.14 -5.86
C VAL A 58 -2.54 6.08 -5.08
N GLY A 59 -2.12 6.42 -3.87
CA GLY A 59 -2.85 7.32 -3.02
C GLY A 59 -1.93 8.24 -2.26
N HIS A 60 -2.48 9.35 -1.78
CA HIS A 60 -1.77 10.30 -0.94
C HIS A 60 -2.65 10.61 0.26
N ASP A 61 -2.14 10.32 1.44
CA ASP A 61 -2.84 10.66 2.69
C ASP A 61 -2.48 12.09 3.04
N TYR A 62 -3.47 12.99 2.93
CA TYR A 62 -3.23 14.41 3.14
C TYR A 62 -2.96 14.76 4.61
N ASP A 63 -3.41 13.92 5.53
CA ASP A 63 -3.22 14.17 6.96
C ASP A 63 -1.83 13.78 7.42
N THR A 64 -1.34 12.60 7.00
CA THR A 64 -0.06 12.07 7.44
C THR A 64 1.07 12.31 6.47
N LYS A 65 0.75 12.76 5.24
CA LYS A 65 1.72 12.98 4.16
C LYS A 65 2.38 11.68 3.70
N VAL A 66 1.70 10.56 3.87
CA VAL A 66 2.20 9.25 3.44
C VAL A 66 1.71 8.97 2.03
N TYR A 67 2.61 8.51 1.17
CA TYR A 67 2.25 7.99 -0.14
C TYR A 67 1.91 6.50 -0.02
N ILE A 68 0.91 6.08 -0.78
CA ILE A 68 0.39 4.73 -0.72
C ILE A 68 0.41 4.17 -2.14
N GLU A 69 0.90 2.95 -2.28
CA GLU A 69 0.82 2.25 -3.54
C GLU A 69 0.23 0.87 -3.29
N LEU A 70 -0.77 0.51 -4.10
CA LEU A 70 -1.38 -0.81 -4.07
C LEU A 70 -1.27 -1.40 -5.47
N PHE A 71 -0.71 -2.59 -5.58
CA PHE A 71 -0.67 -3.26 -6.87
C PHE A 71 -0.79 -4.77 -6.69
N LYS A 72 -1.31 -5.41 -7.74
CA LYS A 72 -1.46 -6.86 -7.78
C LYS A 72 -0.40 -7.45 -8.69
N GLU A 73 0.28 -8.48 -8.20
CA GLU A 73 1.23 -9.22 -9.03
C GLU A 73 0.50 -9.98 -10.11
N VAL A 74 1.00 -9.89 -11.34
CA VAL A 74 0.40 -10.58 -12.48
C VAL A 74 0.51 -12.09 -12.27
N GLY A 75 -0.61 -12.80 -12.46
CA GLY A 75 -0.64 -14.24 -12.34
C GLY A 75 -0.66 -14.77 -10.92
N SER A 76 -0.92 -13.91 -9.94
CA SER A 76 -0.96 -14.34 -8.54
C SER A 76 -2.18 -13.72 -7.85
N ASN A 77 -2.49 -14.22 -6.65
CA ASN A 77 -3.53 -13.66 -5.81
C ASN A 77 -2.97 -12.74 -4.73
N ARG A 78 -1.77 -12.23 -4.94
CA ARG A 78 -1.09 -11.38 -3.95
C ARG A 78 -1.25 -9.92 -4.31
N VAL A 79 -1.53 -9.12 -3.28
CA VAL A 79 -1.59 -7.66 -3.39
C VAL A 79 -0.51 -7.09 -2.51
N ILE A 80 0.23 -6.13 -3.04
CA ILE A 80 1.32 -5.49 -2.31
C ILE A 80 0.90 -4.07 -1.97
N LEU A 81 1.02 -3.74 -0.69
CA LEU A 81 0.77 -2.41 -0.16
C LEU A 81 2.11 -1.79 0.22
N ILE A 82 2.42 -0.63 -0.33
CA ILE A 82 3.61 0.11 0.03
C ILE A 82 3.18 1.43 0.64
N LEU A 83 3.66 1.68 1.86
CA LEU A 83 3.47 2.94 2.55
C LEU A 83 4.82 3.66 2.55
N GLN A 84 4.88 4.85 1.98
CA GLN A 84 6.12 5.60 1.87
C GLN A 84 5.98 6.95 2.54
N ARG A 85 6.87 7.22 3.49
CA ARG A 85 7.01 8.54 4.09
C ARG A 85 8.24 9.21 3.49
N ARG A 86 8.03 10.35 2.87
CA ARG A 86 9.10 11.14 2.29
C ARG A 86 9.51 12.24 3.26
N ASN A 87 10.80 12.41 3.41
CA ASN A 87 11.34 13.46 4.29
C ASN A 87 11.77 14.69 3.51
#